data_dd231cbd70f02e00bb51bed676e9c69a
#
_entry.id   dd231cbd70f02e00bb51bed676e9c69a
#
_cell.length_a   1.000
_cell.length_b   1.000
_cell.length_c   1.000
_cell.angle_alpha   90.00
_cell.angle_beta   90.00
_cell.angle_gamma   90.00
#
_symmetry.space_group_name_H-M   'P 1'
#
loop_
_entity.id
_entity.type
_entity.pdbx_description
1 polymer ?
#
loop_
_entity_poly.entity_id
_entity_poly.type
_entity_poly.pdbx_seq_one_letter_code
_entity_poly.pdbx_strand_id
1 'polypeptide(L)'
;EGTRSIAFGVAESMGLAQNTVSDATMCQRCSTMFEYDWRQYGQLGEWRCPNCGFARPALDFAAENVRLGADGLAFSLAKPGACDAGREGAFSVTARFSGAYMVYNLAAVSVAASLLGCTNEALQKAIDAFDPQNGRLQTYDLAGRRVLLNLAKNPTGFNQNLKIVAQDQAPKVVAFFINDKEADGRDVSWLWDIDFEELAQAGPLTAYAGGIRGRDMAVRLKYAGIDAQTVDNADDLLHRIAQQPREVSAYIIANYTSLP
;
A
#
# COMPACT_ATOMS: atom_id res chain seq x y z
N GLU A 1 24.99 -27.61 4.97
CA GLU A 1 24.76 -27.30 3.55
C GLU A 1 23.95 -25.99 3.51
N GLY A 2 24.55 -24.93 2.96
CA GLY A 2 23.94 -23.59 2.97
C GLY A 2 22.79 -23.52 1.97
N THR A 3 21.62 -23.09 2.41
CA THR A 3 20.50 -22.76 1.55
C THR A 3 20.87 -21.53 0.70
N ARG A 4 20.71 -21.61 -0.61
CA ARG A 4 20.91 -20.47 -1.50
C ARG A 4 19.75 -19.49 -1.30
N SER A 5 20.04 -18.28 -0.87
CA SER A 5 19.08 -17.20 -0.80
C SER A 5 18.99 -16.48 -2.14
N ILE A 6 17.80 -16.02 -2.51
CA ILE A 6 17.53 -15.22 -3.71
C ILE A 6 16.99 -13.88 -3.23
N ALA A 7 17.70 -12.81 -3.53
CA ALA A 7 17.31 -11.45 -3.20
C ALA A 7 16.49 -10.82 -4.34
N PHE A 8 15.35 -10.25 -4.01
CA PHE A 8 14.55 -9.48 -4.96
C PHE A 8 14.06 -8.17 -4.35
N GLY A 9 13.71 -7.22 -5.18
CA GLY A 9 13.18 -5.94 -4.74
C GLY A 9 13.01 -4.95 -5.88
N VAL A 10 12.65 -3.71 -5.53
CA VAL A 10 12.59 -2.60 -6.48
C VAL A 10 13.99 -2.00 -6.62
N ALA A 11 14.45 -1.74 -7.84
CA ALA A 11 15.81 -1.27 -8.10
C ALA A 11 15.97 0.25 -7.97
N GLU A 12 14.88 1.00 -8.03
CA GLU A 12 14.88 2.45 -8.10
C GLU A 12 13.80 3.07 -7.19
N SER A 13 13.93 4.37 -6.93
CA SER A 13 12.89 5.10 -6.20
C SER A 13 11.60 5.17 -7.02
N MET A 14 10.47 4.87 -6.40
CA MET A 14 9.15 5.08 -6.98
C MET A 14 8.64 6.53 -6.80
N GLY A 15 9.46 7.43 -6.26
CA GLY A 15 9.09 8.84 -6.05
C GLY A 15 8.00 9.07 -5.01
N LEU A 16 7.78 8.11 -4.11
CA LEU A 16 6.76 8.21 -3.08
C LEU A 16 7.19 9.12 -1.93
N ALA A 17 6.24 9.85 -1.36
CA ALA A 17 6.47 10.62 -0.15
C ALA A 17 6.99 9.71 0.98
N GLN A 18 7.92 10.24 1.78
CA GLN A 18 8.48 9.53 2.92
C GLN A 18 7.46 9.53 4.06
N ASN A 19 7.28 8.37 4.71
CA ASN A 19 6.48 8.31 5.92
C ASN A 19 7.25 8.87 7.12
N THR A 20 6.53 9.51 8.05
CA THR A 20 7.10 10.09 9.27
C THR A 20 7.63 9.00 10.19
N VAL A 21 6.90 7.90 10.32
CA VAL A 21 7.26 6.75 11.17
C VAL A 21 7.78 5.60 10.32
N SER A 22 8.84 4.95 10.78
CA SER A 22 9.45 3.78 10.16
C SER A 22 9.78 2.72 11.21
N ASP A 23 9.40 1.47 10.93
CA ASP A 23 9.50 0.34 11.87
C ASP A 23 10.96 -0.07 12.19
N ALA A 24 11.88 0.05 11.24
CA ALA A 24 13.27 -0.39 11.41
C ALA A 24 14.24 0.64 10.84
N THR A 25 14.73 1.51 11.71
CA THR A 25 15.66 2.59 11.35
C THR A 25 17.09 2.30 11.77
N MET A 26 17.31 1.28 12.62
CA MET A 26 18.61 0.96 13.20
C MET A 26 19.19 -0.33 12.63
N CYS A 27 20.50 -0.34 12.46
CA CYS A 27 21.27 -1.51 12.07
C CYS A 27 21.15 -2.63 13.10
N GLN A 28 20.71 -3.79 12.68
CA GLN A 28 20.59 -4.98 13.53
C GLN A 28 21.94 -5.51 14.04
N ARG A 29 23.08 -5.11 13.44
CA ARG A 29 24.42 -5.57 13.82
C ARG A 29 25.09 -4.67 14.86
N CYS A 30 24.83 -3.35 14.80
CA CYS A 30 25.56 -2.38 15.63
C CYS A 30 24.71 -1.21 16.14
N SER A 31 23.38 -1.25 15.97
CA SER A 31 22.40 -0.27 16.44
C SER A 31 22.63 1.17 15.93
N THR A 32 23.48 1.37 14.93
CA THR A 32 23.64 2.67 14.28
C THR A 32 22.47 2.91 13.34
N MET A 33 22.02 4.15 13.21
CA MET A 33 20.96 4.52 12.26
C MET A 33 21.39 4.20 10.82
N PHE A 34 20.47 3.63 10.04
CA PHE A 34 20.69 3.43 8.61
C PHE A 34 20.67 4.74 7.84
N GLU A 35 21.53 4.86 6.84
CA GLU A 35 21.43 5.86 5.78
C GLU A 35 20.71 5.26 4.59
N TYR A 36 19.83 6.07 3.96
CA TYR A 36 19.06 5.70 2.78
C TYR A 36 19.41 6.62 1.61
N ASP A 37 19.74 6.04 0.47
CA ASP A 37 19.82 6.81 -0.77
C ASP A 37 18.40 7.13 -1.27
N TRP A 38 17.47 6.20 -1.09
CA TRP A 38 16.03 6.39 -1.23
C TRP A 38 15.26 5.35 -0.39
N ARG A 39 14.02 5.68 -0.03
CA ARG A 39 13.14 4.82 0.75
C ARG A 39 11.75 4.83 0.13
N GLN A 40 11.11 3.67 0.00
CA GLN A 40 9.76 3.56 -0.55
C GLN A 40 8.69 3.74 0.54
N TYR A 41 8.66 2.82 1.49
CA TYR A 41 7.80 2.86 2.66
C TYR A 41 8.39 1.96 3.77
N GLY A 42 8.06 2.26 5.03
CA GLY A 42 8.66 1.57 6.16
C GLY A 42 10.18 1.57 6.03
N GLN A 43 10.79 0.40 6.10
CA GLN A 43 12.24 0.20 5.98
C GLN A 43 12.71 -0.17 4.56
N LEU A 44 11.82 -0.28 3.59
CA LEU A 44 12.17 -0.71 2.23
C LEU A 44 12.80 0.43 1.42
N GLY A 45 13.95 0.17 0.84
CA GLY A 45 14.70 1.15 0.06
C GLY A 45 16.14 0.71 -0.21
N GLU A 46 16.96 1.61 -0.65
CA GLU A 46 18.41 1.44 -0.76
C GLU A 46 19.09 1.97 0.48
N TRP A 47 19.55 1.09 1.35
CA TRP A 47 20.04 1.42 2.67
C TRP A 47 21.41 0.81 2.97
N ARG A 48 22.17 1.50 3.80
CA ARG A 48 23.46 1.03 4.36
C ARG A 48 23.65 1.52 5.79
N CYS A 49 24.42 0.78 6.54
CA CYS A 49 24.90 1.20 7.84
C CYS A 49 26.24 1.93 7.67
N PRO A 50 26.36 3.21 8.05
CA PRO A 50 27.62 3.96 7.90
C PRO A 50 28.71 3.46 8.82
N ASN A 51 28.38 2.75 9.90
CA ASN A 51 29.36 2.29 10.89
C ASN A 51 29.95 0.91 10.56
N CYS A 52 29.11 -0.10 10.22
CA CYS A 52 29.59 -1.46 10.03
C CYS A 52 29.51 -1.97 8.59
N GLY A 53 29.05 -1.13 7.64
CA GLY A 53 28.93 -1.50 6.24
C GLY A 53 27.79 -2.50 5.93
N PHE A 54 26.96 -2.87 6.91
CA PHE A 54 25.81 -3.72 6.63
C PHE A 54 24.83 -2.96 5.74
N ALA A 55 24.52 -3.53 4.58
CA ALA A 55 23.73 -2.88 3.55
C ALA A 55 22.68 -3.83 2.96
N ARG A 56 21.78 -3.25 2.18
CA ARG A 56 20.85 -4.03 1.36
C ARG A 56 21.65 -5.00 0.46
N PRO A 57 21.26 -6.27 0.41
CA PRO A 57 21.93 -7.22 -0.48
C PRO A 57 21.72 -6.82 -1.95
N ALA A 58 22.70 -7.13 -2.80
CA ALA A 58 22.52 -7.05 -4.25
C ALA A 58 21.33 -7.91 -4.69
N LEU A 59 20.52 -7.39 -5.60
CA LEU A 59 19.32 -8.07 -6.08
C LEU A 59 19.68 -9.12 -7.12
N ASP A 60 19.15 -10.34 -6.95
CA ASP A 60 19.15 -11.37 -7.99
C ASP A 60 18.01 -11.13 -9.00
N PHE A 61 16.92 -10.47 -8.56
CA PHE A 61 15.81 -10.02 -9.39
C PHE A 61 15.41 -8.60 -9.01
N ALA A 62 15.30 -7.73 -10.00
CA ALA A 62 15.03 -6.31 -9.84
C ALA A 62 13.72 -5.91 -10.52
N ALA A 63 12.79 -5.31 -9.78
CA ALA A 63 11.65 -4.61 -10.38
C ALA A 63 12.08 -3.22 -10.80
N GLU A 64 11.95 -2.93 -12.08
CA GLU A 64 12.39 -1.70 -12.76
C GLU A 64 11.23 -1.07 -13.53
N ASN A 65 11.37 0.21 -13.88
CA ASN A 65 10.36 0.96 -14.64
C ASN A 65 8.99 0.92 -13.98
N VAL A 66 8.96 1.03 -12.66
CA VAL A 66 7.74 0.95 -11.87
C VAL A 66 6.84 2.16 -12.16
N ARG A 67 5.61 1.89 -12.54
CA ARG A 67 4.55 2.88 -12.73
C ARG A 67 3.39 2.56 -11.79
N LEU A 68 2.99 3.55 -11.02
CA LEU A 68 1.85 3.48 -10.11
C LEU A 68 0.81 4.52 -10.53
N GLY A 69 -0.44 4.11 -10.64
CA GLY A 69 -1.57 4.97 -10.95
C GLY A 69 -2.79 4.59 -10.12
N ALA A 70 -3.84 5.40 -10.16
CA ALA A 70 -5.08 5.14 -9.42
C ALA A 70 -5.75 3.81 -9.85
N ASP A 71 -5.58 3.43 -11.13
CA ASP A 71 -6.28 2.28 -11.73
C ASP A 71 -5.38 1.06 -11.90
N GLY A 72 -4.12 1.13 -11.50
CA GLY A 72 -3.23 0.00 -11.61
C GLY A 72 -1.75 0.29 -11.44
N LEU A 73 -0.97 -0.76 -11.62
CA LEU A 73 0.50 -0.70 -11.59
C LEU A 73 1.10 -1.48 -12.76
N ALA A 74 2.34 -1.14 -13.10
CA ALA A 74 3.14 -1.89 -14.06
C ALA A 74 4.62 -1.82 -13.67
N PHE A 75 5.36 -2.89 -13.95
CA PHE A 75 6.83 -2.93 -13.82
C PHE A 75 7.43 -4.04 -14.67
N SER A 76 8.75 -3.99 -14.88
CA SER A 76 9.52 -5.07 -15.48
C SER A 76 10.35 -5.74 -14.40
N LEU A 77 10.34 -7.08 -14.32
CA LEU A 77 11.21 -7.83 -13.45
C LEU A 77 12.40 -8.32 -14.25
N ALA A 78 13.57 -7.75 -14.01
CA ALA A 78 14.83 -8.10 -14.66
C ALA A 78 15.70 -8.97 -13.75
N LYS A 79 16.50 -9.86 -14.34
CA LYS A 79 17.59 -10.55 -13.67
C LYS A 79 18.86 -9.74 -13.90
N PRO A 80 19.44 -9.07 -12.89
CA PRO A 80 20.67 -8.31 -13.05
C PRO A 80 21.81 -9.18 -13.59
N GLY A 81 22.55 -8.65 -14.58
CA GLY A 81 23.66 -9.35 -15.24
C GLY A 81 23.30 -10.11 -16.52
N ALA A 82 22.05 -10.16 -16.93
CA ALA A 82 21.70 -10.57 -18.29
C ALA A 82 22.05 -9.39 -19.25
N CYS A 83 23.11 -9.59 -20.07
CA CYS A 83 23.54 -8.60 -21.06
C CYS A 83 22.42 -8.22 -22.04
N ASP A 84 22.46 -7.00 -22.59
CA ASP A 84 21.48 -6.31 -23.46
C ASP A 84 21.03 -7.05 -24.73
N ALA A 85 21.55 -8.23 -25.02
CA ALA A 85 21.21 -9.02 -26.19
C ALA A 85 20.07 -10.01 -25.87
N GLY A 86 18.84 -9.53 -25.84
CA GLY A 86 17.64 -10.32 -25.63
C GLY A 86 17.47 -10.67 -24.14
N ARG A 87 16.68 -9.89 -23.43
CA ARG A 87 16.29 -10.16 -22.03
C ARG A 87 15.43 -11.42 -21.94
N GLU A 88 16.05 -12.59 -22.21
CA GLU A 88 15.43 -13.88 -21.88
C GLU A 88 15.27 -13.95 -20.35
N GLY A 89 14.02 -13.94 -19.88
CA GLY A 89 13.65 -14.06 -18.48
C GLY A 89 13.18 -12.79 -17.77
N ALA A 90 13.02 -11.66 -18.46
CA ALA A 90 12.34 -10.51 -17.87
C ALA A 90 10.81 -10.69 -17.93
N PHE A 91 10.14 -10.67 -16.80
CA PHE A 91 8.68 -10.60 -16.76
C PHE A 91 8.23 -9.15 -16.90
N SER A 92 7.27 -8.89 -17.80
CA SER A 92 6.51 -7.65 -17.79
C SER A 92 5.21 -7.89 -17.03
N VAL A 93 4.99 -7.12 -15.98
CA VAL A 93 3.87 -7.29 -15.03
C VAL A 93 2.99 -6.08 -15.10
N THR A 94 1.69 -6.31 -15.28
CA THR A 94 0.64 -5.28 -15.14
C THR A 94 -0.44 -5.78 -14.21
N ALA A 95 -1.09 -4.88 -13.46
CA ALA A 95 -2.21 -5.24 -12.60
C ALA A 95 -3.22 -4.09 -12.53
N ARG A 96 -4.51 -4.44 -12.38
CA ARG A 96 -5.63 -3.50 -12.28
C ARG A 96 -5.85 -2.95 -10.86
N PHE A 97 -4.94 -3.21 -9.97
CA PHE A 97 -4.90 -2.67 -8.60
C PHE A 97 -3.55 -2.01 -8.35
N SER A 98 -3.51 -1.03 -7.46
CA SER A 98 -2.34 -0.18 -7.23
C SER A 98 -1.78 -0.37 -5.82
N GLY A 99 -0.72 0.36 -5.53
CA GLY A 99 -0.06 0.40 -4.24
C GLY A 99 1.38 -0.11 -4.28
N ALA A 100 2.28 0.63 -3.63
CA ALA A 100 3.71 0.29 -3.62
C ALA A 100 3.99 -1.12 -3.06
N TYR A 101 3.26 -1.52 -2.02
CA TYR A 101 3.41 -2.86 -1.44
C TYR A 101 3.02 -3.99 -2.41
N MET A 102 2.10 -3.72 -3.35
CA MET A 102 1.71 -4.69 -4.37
C MET A 102 2.81 -4.92 -5.40
N VAL A 103 3.64 -3.92 -5.68
CA VAL A 103 4.84 -4.12 -6.52
C VAL A 103 5.75 -5.18 -5.91
N TYR A 104 6.03 -5.10 -4.60
CA TYR A 104 6.84 -6.09 -3.91
C TYR A 104 6.19 -7.49 -3.86
N ASN A 105 4.87 -7.55 -3.63
CA ASN A 105 4.13 -8.81 -3.62
C ASN A 105 4.16 -9.47 -5.00
N LEU A 106 3.87 -8.71 -6.06
CA LEU A 106 3.91 -9.23 -7.43
C LEU A 106 5.34 -9.57 -7.89
N ALA A 107 6.35 -8.81 -7.46
CA ALA A 107 7.75 -9.17 -7.69
C ALA A 107 8.09 -10.52 -7.05
N ALA A 108 7.67 -10.77 -5.80
CA ALA A 108 7.85 -12.06 -5.14
C ALA A 108 7.20 -13.22 -5.91
N VAL A 109 5.94 -13.03 -6.34
CA VAL A 109 5.21 -14.03 -7.15
C VAL A 109 5.90 -14.27 -8.48
N SER A 110 6.35 -13.20 -9.16
CA SER A 110 7.04 -13.29 -10.44
C SER A 110 8.39 -14.02 -10.34
N VAL A 111 9.14 -13.77 -9.26
CA VAL A 111 10.39 -14.51 -8.97
C VAL A 111 10.09 -15.99 -8.77
N ALA A 112 9.10 -16.33 -7.95
CA ALA A 112 8.70 -17.71 -7.73
C ALA A 112 8.26 -18.39 -9.03
N ALA A 113 7.43 -17.73 -9.84
CA ALA A 113 6.98 -18.21 -11.15
C ALA A 113 8.17 -18.45 -12.09
N SER A 114 9.12 -17.51 -12.17
CA SER A 114 10.34 -17.65 -12.98
C SER A 114 11.17 -18.87 -12.56
N LEU A 115 11.36 -19.07 -11.26
CA LEU A 115 12.13 -20.20 -10.71
C LEU A 115 11.44 -21.56 -10.96
N LEU A 116 10.12 -21.57 -11.09
CA LEU A 116 9.32 -22.74 -11.43
C LEU A 116 9.16 -22.95 -12.93
N GLY A 117 9.76 -22.10 -13.77
CA GLY A 117 9.71 -22.21 -15.21
C GLY A 117 8.37 -21.78 -15.84
N CYS A 118 7.57 -20.96 -15.13
CA CYS A 118 6.36 -20.40 -15.69
C CYS A 118 6.68 -19.35 -16.78
N THR A 119 5.84 -19.28 -17.82
CA THR A 119 5.97 -18.23 -18.85
C THR A 119 5.37 -16.91 -18.39
N ASN A 120 5.80 -15.80 -19.02
CA ASN A 120 5.26 -14.49 -18.73
C ASN A 120 3.75 -14.41 -19.00
N GLU A 121 3.28 -15.06 -20.08
CA GLU A 121 1.85 -15.10 -20.44
C GLU A 121 1.02 -15.84 -19.39
N ALA A 122 1.54 -16.98 -18.87
CA ALA A 122 0.85 -17.73 -17.83
C ALA A 122 0.75 -16.93 -16.53
N LEU A 123 1.83 -16.25 -16.14
CA LEU A 123 1.84 -15.37 -14.97
C LEU A 123 0.87 -14.20 -15.15
N GLN A 124 0.94 -13.48 -16.27
CA GLN A 124 0.07 -12.34 -16.52
C GLN A 124 -1.41 -12.76 -16.54
N LYS A 125 -1.74 -13.89 -17.17
CA LYS A 125 -3.11 -14.43 -17.13
C LYS A 125 -3.60 -14.71 -15.70
N ALA A 126 -2.72 -15.20 -14.82
CA ALA A 126 -3.07 -15.44 -13.43
C ALA A 126 -3.29 -14.12 -12.67
N ILE A 127 -2.46 -13.10 -12.93
CA ILE A 127 -2.62 -11.75 -12.34
C ILE A 127 -3.91 -11.09 -12.83
N ASP A 128 -4.23 -11.20 -14.10
CA ASP A 128 -5.45 -10.63 -14.71
C ASP A 128 -6.73 -11.27 -14.15
N ALA A 129 -6.66 -12.56 -13.83
CA ALA A 129 -7.75 -13.33 -13.23
C ALA A 129 -7.85 -13.15 -11.71
N PHE A 130 -6.83 -12.54 -11.08
CA PHE A 130 -6.83 -12.34 -9.65
C PHE A 130 -7.83 -11.23 -9.25
N ASP A 131 -8.78 -11.60 -8.43
CA ASP A 131 -9.75 -10.69 -7.82
C ASP A 131 -9.43 -10.55 -6.32
N PRO A 132 -8.95 -9.38 -5.86
CA PRO A 132 -8.66 -9.15 -4.45
C PRO A 132 -9.91 -9.33 -3.59
N GLN A 133 -9.79 -10.14 -2.54
CA GLN A 133 -10.87 -10.48 -1.62
C GLN A 133 -10.54 -10.09 -0.18
N ASN A 134 -11.51 -10.30 0.72
CA ASN A 134 -11.34 -10.09 2.16
C ASN A 134 -10.91 -8.66 2.53
N GLY A 135 -11.51 -7.67 1.88
CA GLY A 135 -11.23 -6.26 2.16
C GLY A 135 -9.84 -5.80 1.74
N ARG A 136 -9.17 -6.47 0.81
CA ARG A 136 -7.84 -6.05 0.32
C ARG A 136 -7.96 -5.56 -1.10
N LEU A 137 -7.93 -4.24 -1.30
CA LEU A 137 -8.11 -3.58 -2.60
C LEU A 137 -9.40 -4.03 -3.31
N GLN A 138 -10.40 -4.39 -2.53
CA GLN A 138 -11.65 -4.91 -3.04
C GLN A 138 -12.50 -3.77 -3.58
N THR A 139 -12.89 -3.87 -4.85
CA THR A 139 -13.69 -2.84 -5.51
C THR A 139 -15.13 -3.30 -5.65
N TYR A 140 -16.07 -2.43 -5.28
CA TYR A 140 -17.50 -2.61 -5.44
C TYR A 140 -18.05 -1.54 -6.36
N ASP A 141 -19.13 -1.87 -7.06
CA ASP A 141 -19.98 -0.89 -7.73
C ASP A 141 -21.20 -0.60 -6.85
N LEU A 142 -21.35 0.65 -6.45
CA LEU A 142 -22.53 1.13 -5.72
C LEU A 142 -23.33 2.07 -6.63
N ALA A 143 -24.30 1.54 -7.36
CA ALA A 143 -25.15 2.29 -8.28
C ALA A 143 -24.36 3.10 -9.33
N GLY A 144 -23.35 2.48 -9.92
CA GLY A 144 -22.44 3.07 -10.92
C GLY A 144 -21.29 3.89 -10.32
N ARG A 145 -21.07 3.82 -9.01
CA ARG A 145 -19.95 4.47 -8.30
C ARG A 145 -18.96 3.44 -7.83
N ARG A 146 -17.68 3.71 -8.10
CA ARG A 146 -16.58 2.89 -7.60
C ARG A 146 -16.39 3.10 -6.10
N VAL A 147 -16.45 2.02 -5.33
CA VAL A 147 -16.15 1.98 -3.90
C VAL A 147 -14.98 1.03 -3.69
N LEU A 148 -13.86 1.53 -3.20
CA LEU A 148 -12.70 0.72 -2.83
C LEU A 148 -12.71 0.46 -1.33
N LEU A 149 -12.77 -0.81 -0.94
CA LEU A 149 -12.61 -1.25 0.44
C LEU A 149 -11.21 -1.80 0.67
N ASN A 150 -10.53 -1.30 1.69
CA ASN A 150 -9.20 -1.79 2.02
C ASN A 150 -8.98 -1.95 3.53
N LEU A 151 -8.32 -3.06 3.87
CA LEU A 151 -7.91 -3.39 5.24
C LEU A 151 -6.64 -2.63 5.61
N ALA A 152 -6.63 -2.02 6.78
CA ALA A 152 -5.41 -1.51 7.41
C ALA A 152 -5.49 -1.68 8.93
N LYS A 153 -4.46 -2.24 9.55
CA LYS A 153 -4.44 -2.58 10.98
C LYS A 153 -3.22 -2.04 11.73
N ASN A 154 -2.41 -1.26 11.08
CA ASN A 154 -1.21 -0.63 11.63
C ASN A 154 -0.86 0.63 10.83
N PRO A 155 0.01 1.53 11.36
CA PRO A 155 0.37 2.77 10.69
C PRO A 155 0.93 2.57 9.27
N THR A 156 1.82 1.60 9.08
CA THR A 156 2.41 1.30 7.75
C THR A 156 1.33 0.95 6.73
N GLY A 157 0.38 0.07 7.09
CA GLY A 157 -0.74 -0.29 6.22
C GLY A 157 -1.67 0.87 5.92
N PHE A 158 -1.97 1.71 6.92
CA PHE A 158 -2.76 2.93 6.73
C PHE A 158 -2.09 3.90 5.78
N ASN A 159 -0.80 4.21 6.00
CA ASN A 159 -0.05 5.12 5.16
C ASN A 159 0.02 4.66 3.70
N GLN A 160 0.09 3.35 3.45
CA GLN A 160 0.01 2.83 2.08
C GLN A 160 -1.39 3.05 1.45
N ASN A 161 -2.46 2.91 2.23
CA ASN A 161 -3.82 3.20 1.79
C ASN A 161 -4.02 4.69 1.51
N LEU A 162 -3.52 5.57 2.38
CA LEU A 162 -3.60 7.02 2.16
C LEU A 162 -2.89 7.43 0.86
N LYS A 163 -1.75 6.81 0.53
CA LYS A 163 -1.05 7.06 -0.75
C LYS A 163 -1.87 6.63 -1.96
N ILE A 164 -2.63 5.53 -1.87
CA ILE A 164 -3.55 5.13 -2.95
C ILE A 164 -4.66 6.17 -3.10
N VAL A 165 -5.27 6.62 -2.00
CA VAL A 165 -6.32 7.64 -2.02
C VAL A 165 -5.78 8.99 -2.55
N ALA A 166 -4.57 9.37 -2.17
CA ALA A 166 -3.93 10.62 -2.58
C ALA A 166 -3.57 10.68 -4.07
N GLN A 167 -3.46 9.54 -4.76
CA GLN A 167 -3.27 9.50 -6.22
C GLN A 167 -4.52 9.97 -6.97
N ASP A 168 -5.69 9.82 -6.39
CA ASP A 168 -6.93 10.35 -6.94
C ASP A 168 -7.06 11.84 -6.58
N GLN A 169 -6.93 12.72 -7.56
CA GLN A 169 -7.05 14.18 -7.37
C GLN A 169 -8.48 14.70 -7.55
N ALA A 170 -9.42 13.85 -7.98
CA ALA A 170 -10.83 14.20 -8.11
C ALA A 170 -11.52 14.31 -6.74
N PRO A 171 -12.68 14.98 -6.66
CA PRO A 171 -13.51 14.94 -5.46
C PRO A 171 -13.83 13.50 -5.05
N LYS A 172 -13.64 13.18 -3.77
CA LYS A 172 -13.79 11.81 -3.27
C LYS A 172 -14.41 11.75 -1.88
N VAL A 173 -14.99 10.61 -1.55
CA VAL A 173 -15.36 10.23 -0.18
C VAL A 173 -14.29 9.33 0.41
N VAL A 174 -13.88 9.60 1.65
CA VAL A 174 -12.97 8.71 2.39
C VAL A 174 -13.60 8.39 3.73
N ALA A 175 -13.74 7.11 4.06
CA ALA A 175 -14.31 6.67 5.31
C ALA A 175 -13.33 5.76 6.07
N PHE A 176 -13.23 5.94 7.36
CA PHE A 176 -12.36 5.17 8.25
C PHE A 176 -13.20 4.47 9.30
N PHE A 177 -13.11 3.15 9.37
CA PHE A 177 -13.80 2.33 10.37
C PHE A 177 -12.79 1.68 11.30
N ILE A 178 -12.83 2.09 12.58
CA ILE A 178 -11.87 1.64 13.59
C ILE A 178 -12.61 0.99 14.75
N ASN A 179 -12.28 -0.26 15.01
CA ASN A 179 -12.67 -0.99 16.20
C ASN A 179 -11.44 -1.26 17.09
N ASP A 180 -11.68 -1.63 18.34
CA ASP A 180 -10.68 -2.03 19.34
C ASP A 180 -11.03 -3.37 19.97
N LYS A 181 -11.61 -4.26 19.16
CA LYS A 181 -11.87 -5.62 19.59
C LYS A 181 -10.57 -6.41 19.75
N GLU A 182 -10.65 -7.58 20.38
CA GLU A 182 -9.47 -8.39 20.71
C GLU A 182 -8.54 -8.66 19.54
N ALA A 183 -9.11 -8.93 18.35
CA ALA A 183 -8.33 -9.19 17.12
C ALA A 183 -7.70 -7.92 16.52
N ASP A 184 -8.18 -6.72 16.85
CA ASP A 184 -7.59 -5.45 16.40
C ASP A 184 -6.53 -4.93 17.37
N GLY A 185 -6.55 -5.40 18.63
CA GLY A 185 -5.81 -4.81 19.74
C GLY A 185 -6.58 -3.65 20.36
N ARG A 186 -6.46 -3.53 21.69
CA ARG A 186 -7.21 -2.52 22.45
C ARG A 186 -6.57 -1.13 22.42
N ASP A 187 -5.26 -1.09 22.14
CA ASP A 187 -4.55 0.17 22.01
C ASP A 187 -4.75 0.74 20.61
N VAL A 188 -5.29 1.94 20.52
CA VAL A 188 -5.49 2.70 19.30
C VAL A 188 -4.58 3.93 19.19
N SER A 189 -3.58 4.05 20.08
CA SER A 189 -2.63 5.17 20.05
C SER A 189 -1.85 5.25 18.75
N TRP A 190 -1.67 4.13 18.04
CA TRP A 190 -1.04 4.05 16.72
C TRP A 190 -1.72 4.88 15.65
N LEU A 191 -2.97 5.33 15.85
CA LEU A 191 -3.63 6.28 14.94
C LEU A 191 -2.86 7.59 14.80
N TRP A 192 -2.05 7.96 15.84
CA TRP A 192 -1.22 9.15 15.82
C TRP A 192 0.07 9.02 15.02
N ASP A 193 0.44 7.79 14.65
CA ASP A 193 1.59 7.48 13.81
C ASP A 193 1.24 7.44 12.31
N ILE A 194 -0.01 7.76 11.95
CA ILE A 194 -0.49 7.78 10.57
C ILE A 194 -0.40 9.20 10.01
N ASP A 195 0.11 9.33 8.79
CA ASP A 195 0.35 10.61 8.10
C ASP A 195 -0.92 11.13 7.40
N PHE A 196 -2.01 11.34 8.14
CA PHE A 196 -3.27 11.88 7.58
C PHE A 196 -3.12 13.28 7.00
N GLU A 197 -2.11 14.01 7.40
CA GLU A 197 -1.75 15.34 6.89
C GLU A 197 -1.47 15.31 5.37
N GLU A 198 -0.95 14.20 4.85
CA GLU A 198 -0.78 14.00 3.41
C GLU A 198 -2.14 13.94 2.68
N LEU A 199 -3.14 13.31 3.31
CA LEU A 199 -4.49 13.20 2.74
C LEU A 199 -5.20 14.57 2.69
N ALA A 200 -4.96 15.44 3.67
CA ALA A 200 -5.53 16.78 3.72
C ALA A 200 -5.13 17.64 2.50
N GLN A 201 -4.04 17.29 1.82
CA GLN A 201 -3.50 17.99 0.65
C GLN A 201 -3.89 17.30 -0.67
N ALA A 202 -4.56 16.16 -0.63
CA ALA A 202 -4.81 15.30 -1.78
C ALA A 202 -6.10 15.66 -2.57
N GLY A 203 -6.46 16.94 -2.64
CA GLY A 203 -7.65 17.43 -3.34
C GLY A 203 -8.92 17.42 -2.48
N PRO A 204 -10.08 17.76 -3.06
CA PRO A 204 -11.33 17.84 -2.32
C PRO A 204 -11.76 16.47 -1.79
N LEU A 205 -12.08 16.39 -0.50
CA LEU A 205 -12.55 15.17 0.11
C LEU A 205 -13.70 15.42 1.11
N THR A 206 -14.60 14.45 1.21
CA THR A 206 -15.59 14.34 2.28
C THR A 206 -15.19 13.18 3.16
N ALA A 207 -14.92 13.44 4.43
CA ALA A 207 -14.42 12.41 5.36
C ALA A 207 -15.48 11.91 6.32
N TYR A 208 -15.49 10.61 6.56
CA TYR A 208 -16.33 9.94 7.54
C TYR A 208 -15.50 9.08 8.49
N ALA A 209 -15.94 9.00 9.74
CA ALA A 209 -15.34 8.17 10.79
C ALA A 209 -16.40 7.31 11.45
N GLY A 210 -16.19 6.00 11.50
CA GLY A 210 -17.13 5.02 12.06
C GLY A 210 -16.44 3.94 12.88
N GLY A 211 -17.22 2.99 13.37
CA GLY A 211 -16.77 1.94 14.26
C GLY A 211 -16.76 2.37 15.72
N ILE A 212 -16.34 1.46 16.61
CA ILE A 212 -16.30 1.69 18.06
C ILE A 212 -15.45 2.91 18.41
N ARG A 213 -14.34 3.12 17.69
CA ARG A 213 -13.39 4.22 17.86
C ARG A 213 -13.58 5.35 16.81
N GLY A 214 -14.76 5.45 16.23
CA GLY A 214 -15.05 6.48 15.23
C GLY A 214 -14.83 7.90 15.76
N ARG A 215 -15.10 8.17 17.04
CA ARG A 215 -14.84 9.50 17.66
C ARG A 215 -13.36 9.77 17.81
N ASP A 216 -12.55 8.78 18.25
CA ASP A 216 -11.09 8.92 18.33
C ASP A 216 -10.52 9.21 16.95
N MET A 217 -11.01 8.49 15.92
CA MET A 217 -10.63 8.70 14.53
C MET A 217 -11.00 10.12 14.04
N ALA A 218 -12.21 10.60 14.32
CA ALA A 218 -12.63 11.97 13.97
C ALA A 218 -11.74 13.02 14.62
N VAL A 219 -11.36 12.82 15.89
CA VAL A 219 -10.40 13.70 16.59
C VAL A 219 -9.04 13.69 15.89
N ARG A 220 -8.50 12.51 15.55
CA ARG A 220 -7.22 12.41 14.83
C ARG A 220 -7.26 13.12 13.48
N LEU A 221 -8.33 12.94 12.72
CA LEU A 221 -8.53 13.60 11.43
C LEU A 221 -8.59 15.13 11.56
N LYS A 222 -9.28 15.63 12.59
CA LYS A 222 -9.33 17.06 12.88
C LYS A 222 -7.94 17.65 13.15
N TYR A 223 -7.08 16.94 13.89
CA TYR A 223 -5.69 17.37 14.10
C TYR A 223 -4.85 17.34 12.81
N ALA A 224 -5.23 16.54 11.83
CA ALA A 224 -4.63 16.55 10.50
C ALA A 224 -5.22 17.61 9.55
N GLY A 225 -6.16 18.44 10.05
CA GLY A 225 -6.81 19.46 9.23
C GLY A 225 -7.97 18.94 8.36
N ILE A 226 -8.51 17.75 8.69
CA ILE A 226 -9.61 17.10 7.97
C ILE A 226 -10.87 17.12 8.84
N ASP A 227 -11.89 17.82 8.39
CA ASP A 227 -13.22 17.74 9.04
C ASP A 227 -13.91 16.44 8.65
N ALA A 228 -14.17 15.58 9.66
CA ALA A 228 -14.83 14.31 9.46
C ALA A 228 -16.15 14.24 10.23
N GLN A 229 -17.18 13.73 9.56
CA GLN A 229 -18.45 13.41 10.19
C GLN A 229 -18.44 11.99 10.72
N THR A 230 -19.01 11.77 11.91
CA THR A 230 -19.18 10.40 12.41
C THR A 230 -20.38 9.73 11.76
N VAL A 231 -20.26 8.43 11.52
CA VAL A 231 -21.33 7.56 11.02
C VAL A 231 -21.58 6.42 12.01
N ASP A 232 -22.84 6.04 12.17
CA ASP A 232 -23.24 5.04 13.17
C ASP A 232 -22.85 3.62 12.75
N ASN A 233 -22.94 3.32 11.46
CA ASN A 233 -22.66 1.99 10.90
C ASN A 233 -22.40 2.08 9.38
N ALA A 234 -22.18 0.91 8.76
CA ALA A 234 -21.93 0.81 7.33
C ALA A 234 -23.13 1.27 6.47
N ASP A 235 -24.36 0.97 6.90
CA ASP A 235 -25.57 1.36 6.16
C ASP A 235 -25.74 2.88 6.11
N ASP A 236 -25.50 3.58 7.23
CA ASP A 236 -25.49 5.06 7.26
C ASP A 236 -24.41 5.62 6.32
N LEU A 237 -23.19 5.03 6.33
CA LEU A 237 -22.16 5.42 5.38
C LEU A 237 -22.59 5.22 3.93
N LEU A 238 -23.09 4.03 3.57
CA LEU A 238 -23.50 3.71 2.20
C LEU A 238 -24.63 4.64 1.73
N HIS A 239 -25.57 5.00 2.62
CA HIS A 239 -26.62 5.96 2.33
C HIS A 239 -26.04 7.35 2.02
N ARG A 240 -25.08 7.84 2.80
CA ARG A 240 -24.41 9.13 2.57
C ARG A 240 -23.58 9.13 1.29
N ILE A 241 -22.87 8.01 1.00
CA ILE A 241 -22.15 7.84 -0.26
C ILE A 241 -23.12 7.91 -1.44
N ALA A 242 -24.27 7.25 -1.35
CA ALA A 242 -25.28 7.25 -2.42
C ALA A 242 -25.85 8.64 -2.74
N GLN A 243 -25.81 9.57 -1.80
CA GLN A 243 -26.25 10.96 -1.99
C GLN A 243 -25.22 11.84 -2.72
N GLN A 244 -23.96 11.39 -2.83
CA GLN A 244 -22.95 12.15 -3.56
C GLN A 244 -23.15 12.03 -5.09
N PRO A 245 -22.58 12.94 -5.90
CA PRO A 245 -22.54 12.80 -7.36
C PRO A 245 -21.94 11.45 -7.79
N ARG A 246 -22.41 10.85 -8.88
CA ARG A 246 -22.01 9.48 -9.31
C ARG A 246 -20.52 9.37 -9.66
N GLU A 247 -19.91 10.45 -10.14
CA GLU A 247 -18.49 10.54 -10.48
C GLU A 247 -17.55 10.55 -9.27
N VAL A 248 -18.09 10.74 -8.06
CA VAL A 248 -17.30 10.77 -6.83
C VAL A 248 -16.97 9.34 -6.41
N SER A 249 -15.69 8.97 -6.43
CA SER A 249 -15.18 7.70 -5.92
C SER A 249 -15.26 7.66 -4.39
N ALA A 250 -15.44 6.47 -3.83
CA ALA A 250 -15.42 6.27 -2.39
C ALA A 250 -14.32 5.28 -1.98
N TYR A 251 -13.61 5.60 -0.91
CA TYR A 251 -12.55 4.82 -0.33
C TYR A 251 -12.91 4.50 1.12
N ILE A 252 -12.99 3.22 1.46
CA ILE A 252 -13.29 2.76 2.82
C ILE A 252 -12.07 2.04 3.34
N ILE A 253 -11.48 2.55 4.42
CA ILE A 253 -10.34 1.94 5.09
C ILE A 253 -10.82 1.46 6.46
N ALA A 254 -10.72 0.16 6.69
CA ALA A 254 -11.24 -0.47 7.89
C ALA A 254 -10.17 -1.34 8.55
N ASN A 255 -10.19 -1.41 9.88
CA ASN A 255 -9.38 -2.41 10.56
C ASN A 255 -10.09 -3.77 10.60
N TYR A 256 -9.42 -4.78 11.17
CA TYR A 256 -9.78 -6.18 10.97
C TYR A 256 -11.23 -6.53 11.33
N THR A 257 -11.69 -6.12 12.52
CA THR A 257 -13.05 -6.46 12.99
C THR A 257 -14.12 -5.46 12.54
N SER A 258 -13.74 -4.43 11.77
CA SER A 258 -14.67 -3.50 11.15
C SER A 258 -15.07 -3.93 9.72
N LEU A 259 -14.40 -4.95 9.17
CA LEU A 259 -14.81 -5.59 7.92
C LEU A 259 -16.04 -6.47 8.14
N PRO A 260 -16.93 -6.61 7.13
CA PRO A 260 -18.08 -7.49 7.21
C PRO A 260 -17.70 -8.98 7.31
#